data_868a3e0cf97387936ea71e2717e22123
#
_entry.id   868a3e0cf97387936ea71e2717e22123
#
_cell.length_a   1.000
_cell.length_b   1.000
_cell.length_c   1.000
_cell.angle_alpha   90.00
_cell.angle_beta   90.00
_cell.angle_gamma   90.00
#
_symmetry.space_group_name_H-M   'P 1'
#
loop_
_entity.id
_entity.type
_entity.pdbx_description
1 polymer ?
#
loop_
_entity_poly.entity_id
_entity_poly.type
_entity_poly.pdbx_seq_one_letter_code
_entity_poly.pdbx_strand_id
1 'polypeptide(L)'
;IIRVPIIQGGMGVGVSLHPLASAVAEEGGVGIISSACLDRIVSKRNNKKTDSYEAAYEEVSLAKARGGFAGINIMCALVKDFEASVRGALDAKADAIISGAGLPMGLPGIQAPKDTALIPIVSSSRALELICKKWERFGYRPDAVVLEGPLAGGHLGFKIEQVDLESNKLENLLPPVLDMAKKYGDFPIIVAGGIYTNADIRRFLNMGAKGVQMGTRFLVTDESSATDEYKQAVVRSKDEDIIVATDPGSPCGLP
;
A
#
# COMPACT_ATOMS: atom_id res chain seq x y z
N ILE A 1 -15.86 0.48 -11.15
CA ILE A 1 -14.98 1.29 -12.02
C ILE A 1 -14.31 2.34 -11.15
N ILE A 2 -12.97 2.40 -11.15
CA ILE A 2 -12.21 3.45 -10.48
C ILE A 2 -12.45 4.74 -11.27
N ARG A 3 -13.01 5.75 -10.61
CA ARG A 3 -13.33 7.06 -11.25
C ARG A 3 -12.22 8.07 -11.01
N VAL A 4 -11.53 7.95 -9.89
CA VAL A 4 -10.46 8.86 -9.46
C VAL A 4 -9.16 8.06 -9.35
N PRO A 5 -8.08 8.43 -10.06
CA PRO A 5 -6.84 7.66 -10.08
C PRO A 5 -6.00 7.88 -8.80
N ILE A 6 -6.64 7.79 -7.65
CA ILE A 6 -6.04 7.96 -6.34
C ILE A 6 -6.27 6.70 -5.50
N ILE A 7 -5.19 6.18 -4.95
CA ILE A 7 -5.19 5.12 -3.96
C ILE A 7 -4.92 5.76 -2.60
N GLN A 8 -5.79 5.53 -1.64
CA GLN A 8 -5.47 5.78 -0.24
C GLN A 8 -4.60 4.62 0.24
N GLY A 9 -3.33 4.88 0.49
CA GLY A 9 -2.35 3.86 0.91
C GLY A 9 -2.68 3.26 2.28
N GLY A 10 -2.45 1.96 2.43
CA GLY A 10 -2.66 1.27 3.70
C GLY A 10 -1.65 1.72 4.76
N MET A 11 -2.12 2.42 5.78
CA MET A 11 -1.30 2.97 6.87
C MET A 11 -1.52 2.16 8.15
N GLY A 12 -0.44 1.54 8.65
CA GLY A 12 -0.41 0.88 9.97
C GLY A 12 0.01 1.85 11.08
N VAL A 13 -0.19 1.54 12.32
CA VAL A 13 -0.98 0.45 12.90
C VAL A 13 -2.37 1.01 13.26
N GLY A 14 -3.42 0.41 12.69
CA GLY A 14 -4.80 0.83 13.01
C GLY A 14 -5.23 2.19 12.45
N VAL A 15 -4.50 2.79 11.53
CA VAL A 15 -4.86 4.06 10.88
C VAL A 15 -5.84 3.82 9.74
N SER A 16 -5.51 2.91 8.83
CA SER A 16 -6.35 2.56 7.68
C SER A 16 -7.15 1.29 7.97
N LEU A 17 -8.35 1.44 8.49
CA LEU A 17 -9.34 0.39 8.68
C LEU A 17 -10.51 0.56 7.70
N HIS A 18 -11.52 -0.32 7.79
CA HIS A 18 -12.68 -0.29 6.89
C HIS A 18 -13.40 1.07 6.81
N PRO A 19 -13.52 1.93 7.87
CA PRO A 19 -14.19 3.21 7.72
C PRO A 19 -13.52 4.11 6.67
N LEU A 20 -12.20 4.26 6.75
CA LEU A 20 -11.44 5.07 5.79
C LEU A 20 -11.45 4.43 4.38
N ALA A 21 -11.17 3.13 4.31
CA ALA A 21 -11.09 2.44 3.02
C ALA A 21 -12.43 2.50 2.26
N SER A 22 -13.55 2.28 2.96
CA SER A 22 -14.88 2.36 2.33
C SER A 22 -15.26 3.78 1.91
N ALA A 23 -14.96 4.79 2.71
CA ALA A 23 -15.24 6.18 2.36
C ALA A 23 -14.52 6.59 1.05
N VAL A 24 -13.23 6.23 0.94
CA VAL A 24 -12.47 6.49 -0.31
C VAL A 24 -13.04 5.70 -1.49
N ALA A 25 -13.45 4.46 -1.29
CA ALA A 25 -14.03 3.61 -2.32
C ALA A 25 -15.38 4.16 -2.83
N GLU A 26 -16.24 4.66 -1.94
CA GLU A 26 -17.51 5.31 -2.28
C GLU A 26 -17.32 6.56 -3.14
N GLU A 27 -16.28 7.35 -2.86
CA GLU A 27 -15.92 8.54 -3.63
C GLU A 27 -15.26 8.20 -4.99
N GLY A 28 -15.06 6.92 -5.28
CA GLY A 28 -14.57 6.41 -6.56
C GLY A 28 -13.05 6.32 -6.68
N GLY A 29 -12.32 6.50 -5.58
CA GLY A 29 -10.92 6.15 -5.44
C GLY A 29 -10.72 4.67 -5.10
N VAL A 30 -9.53 4.31 -4.64
CA VAL A 30 -9.18 2.97 -4.17
C VAL A 30 -8.87 3.04 -2.69
N GLY A 31 -9.74 2.47 -1.86
CA GLY A 31 -9.55 2.43 -0.40
C GLY A 31 -8.77 1.19 0.02
N ILE A 32 -7.72 1.36 0.83
CA ILE A 32 -6.83 0.28 1.22
C ILE A 32 -6.72 0.16 2.75
N ILE A 33 -7.08 -1.01 3.24
CA ILE A 33 -6.90 -1.41 4.64
C ILE A 33 -5.42 -1.73 4.89
N SER A 34 -4.92 -1.51 6.11
CA SER A 34 -3.59 -1.99 6.51
C SER A 34 -3.69 -3.25 7.36
N SER A 35 -2.96 -4.30 6.98
CA SER A 35 -2.90 -5.55 7.74
C SER A 35 -1.98 -5.50 8.97
N ALA A 36 -1.23 -4.41 9.16
CA ALA A 36 -0.27 -4.31 10.26
C ALA A 36 -0.95 -4.41 11.63
N CYS A 37 -0.64 -5.48 12.38
CA CYS A 37 -1.23 -5.82 13.68
C CYS A 37 -2.77 -5.88 13.68
N LEU A 38 -3.38 -6.20 12.55
CA LEU A 38 -4.83 -6.17 12.36
C LEU A 38 -5.55 -7.18 13.26
N ASP A 39 -4.94 -8.35 13.47
CA ASP A 39 -5.38 -9.39 14.39
C ASP A 39 -5.62 -8.85 15.80
N ARG A 40 -4.70 -8.04 16.32
CA ARG A 40 -4.79 -7.42 17.66
C ARG A 40 -5.88 -6.36 17.71
N ILE A 41 -6.00 -5.56 16.66
CA ILE A 41 -7.01 -4.49 16.57
C ILE A 41 -8.41 -5.08 16.55
N VAL A 42 -8.63 -6.06 15.68
CA VAL A 42 -9.93 -6.74 15.55
C VAL A 42 -10.25 -7.55 16.81
N SER A 43 -9.26 -8.24 17.38
CA SER A 43 -9.44 -8.95 18.67
C SER A 43 -9.90 -8.00 19.78
N LYS A 44 -9.28 -6.83 19.88
CA LYS A 44 -9.66 -5.81 20.88
C LYS A 44 -11.06 -5.27 20.63
N ARG A 45 -11.39 -4.94 19.38
CA ARG A 45 -12.70 -4.43 18.98
C ARG A 45 -13.83 -5.44 19.31
N ASN A 46 -13.61 -6.70 18.99
CA ASN A 46 -14.62 -7.74 19.11
C ASN A 46 -14.62 -8.41 20.51
N ASN A 47 -13.69 -8.05 21.39
CA ASN A 47 -13.45 -8.72 22.68
C ASN A 47 -13.34 -10.25 22.54
N LYS A 48 -12.68 -10.71 21.45
CA LYS A 48 -12.50 -12.12 21.09
C LYS A 48 -11.15 -12.27 20.40
N LYS A 49 -10.40 -13.33 20.72
CA LYS A 49 -9.15 -13.65 20.00
C LYS A 49 -9.47 -13.91 18.53
N THR A 50 -8.82 -13.16 17.66
CA THR A 50 -8.94 -13.21 16.19
C THR A 50 -7.55 -13.41 15.61
N ASP A 51 -7.40 -14.26 14.63
CA ASP A 51 -6.14 -14.43 13.91
C ASP A 51 -6.05 -13.49 12.69
N SER A 52 -4.92 -13.51 11.99
CA SER A 52 -4.66 -12.63 10.85
C SER A 52 -5.55 -12.94 9.64
N TYR A 53 -6.01 -14.19 9.47
CA TYR A 53 -6.97 -14.57 8.44
C TYR A 53 -8.35 -13.96 8.74
N GLU A 54 -8.88 -14.25 9.93
CA GLU A 54 -10.21 -13.75 10.36
C GLU A 54 -10.25 -12.21 10.34
N ALA A 55 -9.17 -11.55 10.80
CA ALA A 55 -9.10 -10.11 10.83
C ALA A 55 -9.08 -9.48 9.42
N ALA A 56 -8.30 -10.03 8.50
CA ALA A 56 -8.28 -9.57 7.11
C ALA A 56 -9.62 -9.82 6.42
N TYR A 57 -10.22 -10.99 6.64
CA TYR A 57 -11.54 -11.33 6.10
C TYR A 57 -12.62 -10.37 6.59
N GLU A 58 -12.67 -10.09 7.91
CA GLU A 58 -13.66 -9.20 8.51
C GLU A 58 -13.52 -7.77 7.99
N GLU A 59 -12.32 -7.18 8.04
CA GLU A 59 -12.10 -5.80 7.62
C GLU A 59 -12.38 -5.57 6.13
N VAL A 60 -11.94 -6.50 5.28
CA VAL A 60 -12.23 -6.43 3.85
C VAL A 60 -13.73 -6.55 3.59
N SER A 61 -14.41 -7.49 4.27
CA SER A 61 -15.86 -7.67 4.13
C SER A 61 -16.63 -6.42 4.53
N LEU A 62 -16.25 -5.77 5.65
CA LEU A 62 -16.85 -4.52 6.10
C LEU A 62 -16.63 -3.37 5.10
N ALA A 63 -15.42 -3.23 4.55
CA ALA A 63 -15.14 -2.21 3.55
C ALA A 63 -15.94 -2.45 2.26
N LYS A 64 -16.01 -3.69 1.79
CA LYS A 64 -16.74 -4.09 0.57
C LYS A 64 -18.25 -3.92 0.70
N ALA A 65 -18.81 -4.05 1.90
CA ALA A 65 -20.25 -3.93 2.14
C ALA A 65 -20.82 -2.55 1.76
N ARG A 66 -20.00 -1.50 1.75
CA ARG A 66 -20.39 -0.14 1.36
C ARG A 66 -20.24 0.11 -0.16
N GLY A 67 -19.64 -0.81 -0.88
CA GLY A 67 -19.41 -0.69 -2.32
C GLY A 67 -18.11 0.03 -2.66
N GLY A 68 -17.87 0.24 -3.97
CA GLY A 68 -16.64 0.83 -4.47
C GLY A 68 -15.50 -0.17 -4.55
N PHE A 69 -14.26 0.32 -4.74
CA PHE A 69 -13.06 -0.48 -4.93
C PHE A 69 -12.22 -0.47 -3.64
N ALA A 70 -12.27 -1.56 -2.89
CA ALA A 70 -11.58 -1.71 -1.61
C ALA A 70 -10.62 -2.90 -1.60
N GLY A 71 -9.42 -2.67 -1.08
CA GLY A 71 -8.36 -3.67 -0.98
C GLY A 71 -7.64 -3.62 0.36
N ILE A 72 -6.54 -4.34 0.44
CA ILE A 72 -5.71 -4.44 1.64
C ILE A 72 -4.22 -4.36 1.30
N ASN A 73 -3.45 -3.67 2.13
CA ASN A 73 -1.99 -3.68 2.10
C ASN A 73 -1.46 -4.73 3.08
N ILE A 74 -0.64 -5.66 2.59
CA ILE A 74 -0.09 -6.75 3.39
C ILE A 74 1.44 -6.71 3.34
N MET A 75 2.07 -6.57 4.52
CA MET A 75 3.51 -6.44 4.66
C MET A 75 4.21 -7.78 4.57
N CYS A 76 5.14 -7.94 3.61
CA CYS A 76 5.95 -9.16 3.45
C CYS A 76 6.81 -9.51 4.67
N ALA A 77 7.27 -8.49 5.39
CA ALA A 77 8.13 -8.66 6.56
C ALA A 77 7.43 -9.36 7.74
N LEU A 78 6.11 -9.33 7.79
CA LEU A 78 5.32 -10.05 8.81
C LEU A 78 5.05 -11.49 8.37
N VAL A 79 6.12 -12.28 8.23
CA VAL A 79 6.12 -13.62 7.63
C VAL A 79 5.06 -14.55 8.21
N LYS A 80 4.83 -14.50 9.54
CA LYS A 80 3.85 -15.38 10.22
C LYS A 80 2.41 -15.06 9.83
N ASP A 81 2.12 -13.79 9.57
CA ASP A 81 0.76 -13.31 9.33
C ASP A 81 0.46 -13.11 7.84
N PHE A 82 1.51 -13.12 7.01
CA PHE A 82 1.43 -12.79 5.59
C PHE A 82 0.46 -13.71 4.84
N GLU A 83 0.71 -15.01 4.88
CA GLU A 83 -0.09 -15.99 4.14
C GLU A 83 -1.54 -16.04 4.65
N ALA A 84 -1.75 -15.99 5.97
CA ALA A 84 -3.07 -15.97 6.57
C ALA A 84 -3.86 -14.72 6.15
N SER A 85 -3.25 -13.54 6.20
CA SER A 85 -3.86 -12.28 5.75
C SER A 85 -4.21 -12.31 4.26
N VAL A 86 -3.32 -12.86 3.41
CA VAL A 86 -3.59 -13.01 1.97
C VAL A 86 -4.81 -13.89 1.73
N ARG A 87 -4.88 -15.05 2.38
CA ARG A 87 -6.03 -15.97 2.24
C ARG A 87 -7.33 -15.32 2.71
N GLY A 88 -7.32 -14.68 3.88
CA GLY A 88 -8.49 -13.98 4.41
C GLY A 88 -8.98 -12.88 3.46
N ALA A 89 -8.07 -12.10 2.90
CA ALA A 89 -8.39 -11.04 1.94
C ALA A 89 -8.96 -11.59 0.62
N LEU A 90 -8.39 -12.67 0.09
CA LEU A 90 -8.89 -13.33 -1.13
C LEU A 90 -10.28 -13.93 -0.93
N ASP A 91 -10.51 -14.60 0.20
CA ASP A 91 -11.80 -15.20 0.52
C ASP A 91 -12.89 -14.16 0.80
N ALA A 92 -12.51 -12.98 1.32
CA ALA A 92 -13.37 -11.81 1.45
C ALA A 92 -13.58 -11.05 0.12
N LYS A 93 -12.93 -11.50 -0.98
CA LYS A 93 -13.01 -10.89 -2.32
C LYS A 93 -12.53 -9.44 -2.34
N ALA A 94 -11.39 -9.16 -1.71
CA ALA A 94 -10.71 -7.89 -1.86
C ALA A 94 -10.54 -7.56 -3.35
N ASP A 95 -10.72 -6.31 -3.75
CA ASP A 95 -10.50 -5.91 -5.15
C ASP A 95 -9.00 -5.85 -5.48
N ALA A 96 -8.16 -5.59 -4.47
CA ALA A 96 -6.71 -5.59 -4.62
C ALA A 96 -5.99 -6.03 -3.35
N ILE A 97 -4.86 -6.70 -3.52
CA ILE A 97 -3.83 -6.89 -2.50
C ILE A 97 -2.60 -6.11 -2.94
N ILE A 98 -2.27 -5.06 -2.19
CA ILE A 98 -1.02 -4.31 -2.35
C ILE A 98 0.00 -4.90 -1.37
N SER A 99 1.23 -5.18 -1.80
CA SER A 99 2.20 -5.83 -0.92
C SER A 99 3.59 -5.24 -1.07
N GLY A 100 4.18 -4.89 0.07
CA GLY A 100 5.48 -4.25 0.23
C GLY A 100 6.14 -4.58 1.56
N ALA A 101 7.01 -3.69 2.05
CA ALA A 101 7.93 -3.95 3.16
C ALA A 101 8.71 -5.27 2.93
N GLY A 102 9.38 -5.34 1.80
CA GLY A 102 9.99 -6.49 1.18
C GLY A 102 9.35 -6.83 -0.17
N LEU A 103 9.99 -7.70 -0.96
CA LEU A 103 9.47 -8.09 -2.27
C LEU A 103 8.54 -9.32 -2.14
N PRO A 104 7.26 -9.23 -2.57
CA PRO A 104 6.27 -10.30 -2.43
C PRO A 104 6.48 -11.43 -3.45
N MET A 105 7.66 -12.08 -3.41
CA MET A 105 8.11 -13.04 -4.40
C MET A 105 7.18 -14.25 -4.58
N GLY A 106 6.47 -14.66 -3.53
CA GLY A 106 5.62 -15.85 -3.51
C GLY A 106 4.12 -15.56 -3.53
N LEU A 107 3.72 -14.28 -3.58
CA LEU A 107 2.32 -13.87 -3.42
C LEU A 107 1.34 -14.60 -4.36
N PRO A 108 1.59 -14.74 -5.68
CA PRO A 108 0.66 -15.44 -6.57
C PRO A 108 0.53 -16.96 -6.30
N GLY A 109 1.49 -17.53 -5.59
CA GLY A 109 1.49 -18.95 -5.25
C GLY A 109 0.72 -19.34 -3.98
N ILE A 110 0.25 -18.37 -3.20
CA ILE A 110 -0.44 -18.64 -1.92
C ILE A 110 -1.84 -19.21 -2.18
N GLN A 111 -2.59 -18.58 -3.05
CA GLN A 111 -3.94 -18.96 -3.46
C GLN A 111 -4.27 -18.26 -4.79
N ALA A 112 -5.08 -18.91 -5.63
CA ALA A 112 -5.52 -18.31 -6.89
C ALA A 112 -6.29 -17.00 -6.63
N PRO A 113 -5.84 -15.86 -7.18
CA PRO A 113 -6.40 -14.53 -6.84
C PRO A 113 -7.80 -14.29 -7.45
N LYS A 114 -8.22 -15.09 -8.43
CA LYS A 114 -9.51 -14.93 -9.13
C LYS A 114 -9.66 -13.48 -9.66
N ASP A 115 -10.58 -12.71 -9.04
CA ASP A 115 -10.89 -11.34 -9.42
C ASP A 115 -10.12 -10.28 -8.59
N THR A 116 -9.20 -10.70 -7.71
CA THR A 116 -8.38 -9.81 -6.88
C THR A 116 -7.10 -9.42 -7.60
N ALA A 117 -6.87 -8.13 -7.79
CA ALA A 117 -5.63 -7.62 -8.36
C ALA A 117 -4.45 -7.79 -7.39
N LEU A 118 -3.32 -8.32 -7.85
CA LEU A 118 -2.08 -8.43 -7.08
C LEU A 118 -1.11 -7.33 -7.50
N ILE A 119 -0.77 -6.45 -6.56
CA ILE A 119 -0.05 -5.20 -6.80
C ILE A 119 1.20 -5.15 -5.89
N PRO A 120 2.39 -5.46 -6.40
CA PRO A 120 3.61 -5.31 -5.61
C PRO A 120 4.03 -3.84 -5.48
N ILE A 121 4.67 -3.49 -4.35
CA ILE A 121 5.36 -2.22 -4.15
C ILE A 121 6.84 -2.43 -4.47
N VAL A 122 7.41 -1.54 -5.28
CA VAL A 122 8.83 -1.54 -5.65
C VAL A 122 9.42 -0.13 -5.56
N SER A 123 10.73 -0.03 -5.34
CA SER A 123 11.46 1.25 -5.32
C SER A 123 12.42 1.41 -6.51
N SER A 124 12.41 0.48 -7.47
CA SER A 124 13.30 0.54 -8.65
C SER A 124 12.83 -0.39 -9.77
N SER A 125 13.28 -0.12 -10.99
CA SER A 125 13.08 -1.01 -12.15
C SER A 125 13.71 -2.39 -11.94
N ARG A 126 14.84 -2.47 -11.23
CA ARG A 126 15.49 -3.76 -10.89
C ARG A 126 14.60 -4.59 -9.96
N ALA A 127 14.00 -3.98 -8.94
CA ALA A 127 13.08 -4.68 -8.04
C ALA A 127 11.85 -5.20 -8.82
N LEU A 128 11.32 -4.38 -9.74
CA LEU A 128 10.22 -4.79 -10.61
C LEU A 128 10.62 -5.98 -11.50
N GLU A 129 11.80 -5.95 -12.13
CA GLU A 129 12.28 -7.07 -12.95
C GLU A 129 12.36 -8.38 -12.16
N LEU A 130 12.85 -8.31 -10.90
CA LEU A 130 12.93 -9.49 -10.03
C LEU A 130 11.53 -10.06 -9.73
N ILE A 131 10.55 -9.20 -9.43
CA ILE A 131 9.16 -9.60 -9.22
C ILE A 131 8.60 -10.28 -10.47
N CYS A 132 8.71 -9.64 -11.64
CA CYS A 132 8.18 -10.19 -12.90
C CYS A 132 8.76 -11.58 -13.18
N LYS A 133 10.10 -11.73 -13.15
CA LYS A 133 10.77 -13.03 -13.35
C LYS A 133 10.35 -14.09 -12.35
N LYS A 134 10.08 -13.70 -11.11
CA LYS A 134 9.66 -14.64 -10.07
C LYS A 134 8.21 -15.06 -10.24
N TRP A 135 7.32 -14.11 -10.57
CA TRP A 135 5.90 -14.35 -10.72
C TRP A 135 5.56 -15.13 -12.01
N GLU A 136 6.37 -14.99 -13.08
CA GLU A 136 6.27 -15.82 -14.28
C GLU A 136 6.30 -17.34 -13.96
N ARG A 137 7.02 -17.75 -12.90
CA ARG A 137 7.07 -19.15 -12.46
C ARG A 137 5.72 -19.66 -11.92
N PHE A 138 4.83 -18.75 -11.53
CA PHE A 138 3.46 -19.05 -11.13
C PHE A 138 2.47 -18.84 -12.28
N GLY A 139 2.95 -18.54 -13.49
CA GLY A 139 2.10 -18.18 -14.62
C GLY A 139 1.37 -16.83 -14.41
N TYR A 140 1.91 -15.96 -13.56
CA TYR A 140 1.29 -14.70 -13.17
C TYR A 140 2.19 -13.50 -13.50
N ARG A 141 1.59 -12.33 -13.67
CA ARG A 141 2.26 -11.04 -13.80
C ARG A 141 1.51 -10.00 -12.97
N PRO A 142 2.15 -8.92 -12.52
CA PRO A 142 1.46 -7.87 -11.77
C PRO A 142 0.26 -7.30 -12.54
N ASP A 143 -0.86 -7.09 -11.83
CA ASP A 143 -2.03 -6.39 -12.40
C ASP A 143 -1.80 -4.87 -12.44
N ALA A 144 -1.01 -4.36 -11.51
CA ALA A 144 -0.46 -3.01 -11.44
C ALA A 144 0.78 -3.04 -10.54
N VAL A 145 1.51 -1.94 -10.46
CA VAL A 145 2.68 -1.81 -9.57
C VAL A 145 2.65 -0.45 -8.88
N VAL A 146 2.93 -0.41 -7.59
CA VAL A 146 3.21 0.84 -6.87
C VAL A 146 4.72 1.08 -6.90
N LEU A 147 5.13 2.18 -7.53
CA LEU A 147 6.49 2.70 -7.45
C LEU A 147 6.56 3.67 -6.27
N GLU A 148 7.31 3.29 -5.25
CA GLU A 148 7.45 4.08 -4.04
C GLU A 148 8.79 4.82 -4.02
N GLY A 149 8.74 6.14 -3.92
CA GLY A 149 9.90 7.02 -3.80
C GLY A 149 10.34 7.23 -2.35
N PRO A 150 11.48 7.89 -2.12
CA PRO A 150 12.08 8.08 -0.79
C PRO A 150 11.28 9.01 0.13
N LEU A 151 10.33 9.78 -0.39
CA LEU A 151 9.43 10.64 0.41
C LEU A 151 8.16 9.90 0.85
N ALA A 152 8.11 8.58 0.72
CA ALA A 152 7.02 7.79 1.28
C ALA A 152 7.15 7.70 2.79
N GLY A 153 6.01 7.59 3.48
CA GLY A 153 5.99 7.32 4.91
C GLY A 153 6.05 5.82 5.19
N GLY A 154 6.58 5.44 6.35
CA GLY A 154 6.73 4.05 6.77
C GLY A 154 8.05 3.42 6.31
N HIS A 155 8.04 2.13 6.00
CA HIS A 155 9.25 1.40 5.61
C HIS A 155 9.73 1.81 4.22
N LEU A 156 10.97 2.26 4.11
CA LEU A 156 11.55 2.71 2.85
C LEU A 156 12.36 1.59 2.18
N GLY A 157 12.23 1.48 0.86
CA GLY A 157 13.05 0.62 0.01
C GLY A 157 14.44 1.20 -0.33
N PHE A 158 14.92 2.16 0.46
CA PHE A 158 16.17 2.91 0.27
C PHE A 158 17.02 2.84 1.53
N LYS A 159 18.34 2.81 1.37
CA LYS A 159 19.26 3.05 2.49
C LYS A 159 19.21 4.55 2.85
N ILE A 160 19.56 4.87 4.11
CA ILE A 160 19.51 6.26 4.59
C ILE A 160 20.33 7.21 3.70
N GLU A 161 21.50 6.76 3.24
CA GLU A 161 22.40 7.56 2.39
C GLU A 161 21.84 7.77 0.97
N GLN A 162 20.77 7.07 0.62
CA GLN A 162 20.13 7.11 -0.70
C GLN A 162 18.86 7.96 -0.73
N VAL A 163 18.33 8.34 0.43
CA VAL A 163 17.03 9.04 0.52
C VAL A 163 17.06 10.38 -0.21
N ASP A 164 18.14 11.13 -0.06
CA ASP A 164 18.30 12.48 -0.64
C ASP A 164 18.96 12.49 -2.02
N LEU A 165 19.28 11.34 -2.60
CA LEU A 165 19.89 11.30 -3.92
C LEU A 165 18.90 11.73 -5.01
N GLU A 166 19.35 12.65 -5.88
CA GLU A 166 18.57 13.14 -7.03
C GLU A 166 18.08 11.99 -7.92
N SER A 167 18.91 10.96 -8.12
CA SER A 167 18.57 9.76 -8.90
C SER A 167 17.40 8.96 -8.33
N ASN A 168 17.08 9.13 -7.05
CA ASN A 168 16.02 8.42 -6.36
C ASN A 168 14.72 9.24 -6.24
N LYS A 169 14.69 10.46 -6.76
CA LYS A 169 13.43 11.18 -6.91
C LYS A 169 12.47 10.42 -7.84
N LEU A 170 11.18 10.46 -7.55
CA LEU A 170 10.16 9.75 -8.34
C LEU A 170 10.22 10.09 -9.82
N GLU A 171 10.54 11.33 -10.17
CA GLU A 171 10.70 11.79 -11.55
C GLU A 171 11.79 11.03 -12.31
N ASN A 172 12.84 10.61 -11.62
CA ASN A 172 13.97 9.86 -12.18
C ASN A 172 13.74 8.33 -12.10
N LEU A 173 12.97 7.87 -11.12
CA LEU A 173 12.63 6.46 -10.95
C LEU A 173 11.53 5.99 -11.91
N LEU A 174 10.57 6.86 -12.25
CA LEU A 174 9.39 6.49 -13.02
C LEU A 174 9.70 6.05 -14.46
N PRO A 175 10.50 6.76 -15.27
CA PRO A 175 10.75 6.36 -16.66
C PRO A 175 11.30 4.93 -16.82
N PRO A 176 12.37 4.52 -16.11
CA PRO A 176 12.89 3.15 -16.25
C PRO A 176 11.93 2.08 -15.74
N VAL A 177 11.01 2.42 -14.80
CA VAL A 177 9.97 1.49 -14.34
C VAL A 177 8.87 1.34 -15.37
N LEU A 178 8.46 2.42 -16.05
CA LEU A 178 7.51 2.36 -17.17
C LEU A 178 8.06 1.49 -18.31
N ASP A 179 9.33 1.63 -18.66
CA ASP A 179 9.95 0.82 -19.71
C ASP A 179 10.02 -0.66 -19.30
N MET A 180 10.28 -0.94 -18.03
CA MET A 180 10.25 -2.30 -17.50
C MET A 180 8.83 -2.89 -17.54
N ALA A 181 7.80 -2.11 -17.20
CA ALA A 181 6.40 -2.55 -17.27
C ALA A 181 6.01 -2.93 -18.70
N LYS A 182 6.37 -2.11 -19.70
CA LYS A 182 6.13 -2.43 -21.13
C LYS A 182 6.75 -3.76 -21.54
N LYS A 183 7.98 -4.04 -21.07
CA LYS A 183 8.68 -5.28 -21.37
C LYS A 183 7.95 -6.54 -20.86
N TYR A 184 7.25 -6.43 -19.71
CA TYR A 184 6.63 -7.56 -19.02
C TYR A 184 5.10 -7.61 -19.12
N GLY A 185 4.46 -6.73 -19.89
CA GLY A 185 3.02 -6.81 -20.16
C GLY A 185 2.24 -5.51 -20.08
N ASP A 186 2.94 -4.36 -20.01
CA ASP A 186 2.36 -3.01 -20.05
C ASP A 186 1.28 -2.76 -18.98
N PHE A 187 1.53 -3.23 -17.76
CA PHE A 187 0.62 -3.02 -16.63
C PHE A 187 0.75 -1.60 -16.04
N PRO A 188 -0.31 -1.09 -15.39
CA PRO A 188 -0.33 0.26 -14.82
C PRO A 188 0.75 0.48 -13.75
N ILE A 189 1.41 1.63 -13.77
CA ILE A 189 2.29 2.10 -12.71
C ILE A 189 1.58 3.20 -11.92
N ILE A 190 1.51 3.01 -10.61
CA ILE A 190 1.02 3.95 -9.61
C ILE A 190 2.25 4.50 -8.89
N VAL A 191 2.33 5.80 -8.68
CA VAL A 191 3.45 6.43 -7.95
C VAL A 191 3.05 6.78 -6.52
N ALA A 192 3.97 6.65 -5.58
CA ALA A 192 3.78 6.93 -4.16
C ALA A 192 4.99 7.65 -3.55
N GLY A 193 4.75 8.50 -2.56
CA GLY A 193 5.77 9.24 -1.83
C GLY A 193 5.87 10.71 -2.23
N GLY A 194 5.60 11.60 -1.28
CA GLY A 194 5.68 13.05 -1.49
C GLY A 194 4.60 13.65 -2.40
N ILE A 195 3.53 12.92 -2.69
CA ILE A 195 2.42 13.39 -3.52
C ILE A 195 1.36 13.99 -2.62
N TYR A 196 1.11 15.28 -2.76
CA TYR A 196 0.25 16.02 -1.86
C TYR A 196 -0.79 16.90 -2.54
N THR A 197 -0.45 17.55 -3.65
CA THR A 197 -1.29 18.51 -4.36
C THR A 197 -1.85 17.96 -5.67
N ASN A 198 -2.86 18.63 -6.21
CA ASN A 198 -3.36 18.33 -7.56
C ASN A 198 -2.26 18.52 -8.63
N ALA A 199 -1.34 19.46 -8.42
CA ALA A 199 -0.21 19.67 -9.33
C ALA A 199 0.72 18.45 -9.34
N ASP A 200 1.00 17.86 -8.18
CA ASP A 200 1.81 16.64 -8.09
C ASP A 200 1.14 15.48 -8.82
N ILE A 201 -0.16 15.29 -8.58
CA ILE A 201 -0.94 14.23 -9.25
C ILE A 201 -0.84 14.40 -10.76
N ARG A 202 -1.15 15.58 -11.27
CA ARG A 202 -1.12 15.88 -12.73
C ARG A 202 0.28 15.70 -13.31
N ARG A 203 1.31 16.11 -12.60
CA ARG A 203 2.72 15.92 -13.01
C ARG A 203 3.01 14.47 -13.30
N PHE A 204 2.76 13.56 -12.37
CA PHE A 204 3.06 12.15 -12.57
C PHE A 204 2.13 11.45 -13.58
N LEU A 205 0.86 11.83 -13.66
CA LEU A 205 -0.03 11.33 -14.71
C LEU A 205 0.47 11.75 -16.11
N ASN A 206 0.94 12.98 -16.28
CA ASN A 206 1.52 13.47 -17.53
C ASN A 206 2.85 12.75 -17.88
N MET A 207 3.59 12.28 -16.88
CA MET A 207 4.81 11.46 -17.09
C MET A 207 4.50 9.99 -17.43
N GLY A 208 3.22 9.57 -17.41
CA GLY A 208 2.80 8.23 -17.83
C GLY A 208 2.31 7.31 -16.71
N ALA A 209 2.39 7.73 -15.44
CA ALA A 209 1.73 7.01 -14.35
C ALA A 209 0.22 6.91 -14.60
N LYS A 210 -0.42 5.85 -14.12
CA LYS A 210 -1.87 5.63 -14.26
C LYS A 210 -2.66 5.97 -13.01
N GLY A 211 -1.96 6.28 -11.92
CA GLY A 211 -2.54 6.70 -10.66
C GLY A 211 -1.46 7.12 -9.67
N VAL A 212 -1.91 7.60 -8.53
CA VAL A 212 -1.06 7.99 -7.40
C VAL A 212 -1.53 7.30 -6.12
N GLN A 213 -0.61 6.99 -5.23
CA GLN A 213 -0.93 6.53 -3.88
C GLN A 213 -0.52 7.61 -2.88
N MET A 214 -1.42 7.93 -1.96
CA MET A 214 -1.25 8.99 -0.96
C MET A 214 -1.61 8.46 0.43
N GLY A 215 -0.87 8.89 1.45
CA GLY A 215 -1.09 8.49 2.84
C GLY A 215 -1.49 9.65 3.73
N THR A 216 -0.58 10.59 3.98
CA THR A 216 -0.68 11.64 5.01
C THR A 216 -1.95 12.49 4.91
N ARG A 217 -2.43 12.80 3.70
CA ARG A 217 -3.69 13.55 3.53
C ARG A 217 -4.92 12.76 4.01
N PHE A 218 -4.92 11.46 3.85
CA PHE A 218 -6.00 10.59 4.33
C PHE A 218 -5.89 10.30 5.83
N LEU A 219 -4.66 10.31 6.39
CA LEU A 219 -4.44 10.08 7.81
C LEU A 219 -5.18 11.10 8.68
N VAL A 220 -5.25 12.35 8.27
CA VAL A 220 -5.84 13.46 9.03
C VAL A 220 -7.34 13.64 8.81
N THR A 221 -7.99 12.77 8.02
CA THR A 221 -9.44 12.83 7.80
C THR A 221 -10.22 12.23 8.98
N ASP A 222 -11.51 12.55 9.06
CA ASP A 222 -12.38 12.07 10.13
C ASP A 222 -12.54 10.55 10.09
N GLU A 223 -12.58 9.95 8.89
CA GLU A 223 -12.75 8.52 8.64
C GLU A 223 -11.51 7.68 9.01
N SER A 224 -10.35 8.31 9.14
CA SER A 224 -9.15 7.64 9.62
C SER A 224 -9.32 7.23 11.09
N SER A 225 -8.89 6.02 11.41
CA SER A 225 -8.96 5.49 12.78
C SER A 225 -7.78 5.92 13.67
N ALA A 226 -6.94 6.85 13.20
CA ALA A 226 -5.93 7.51 14.02
C ALA A 226 -6.58 8.34 15.14
N THR A 227 -5.91 8.47 16.29
CA THR A 227 -6.42 9.31 17.38
C THR A 227 -6.38 10.78 16.99
N ASP A 228 -7.25 11.60 17.60
CA ASP A 228 -7.31 13.04 17.33
C ASP A 228 -5.98 13.73 17.65
N GLU A 229 -5.31 13.31 18.73
CA GLU A 229 -3.99 13.82 19.11
C GLU A 229 -2.95 13.57 18.01
N TYR A 230 -2.98 12.38 17.41
CA TYR A 230 -2.08 12.03 16.32
C TYR A 230 -2.40 12.83 15.05
N LYS A 231 -3.68 12.93 14.66
CA LYS A 231 -4.11 13.76 13.53
C LYS A 231 -3.67 15.22 13.72
N GLN A 232 -3.87 15.78 14.90
CA GLN A 232 -3.47 17.15 15.22
C GLN A 232 -1.96 17.34 15.26
N ALA A 233 -1.18 16.34 15.68
CA ALA A 233 0.27 16.37 15.59
C ALA A 233 0.73 16.46 14.13
N VAL A 234 0.17 15.62 13.26
CA VAL A 234 0.48 15.64 11.82
C VAL A 234 0.09 16.98 11.16
N VAL A 235 -1.07 17.53 11.50
CA VAL A 235 -1.51 18.85 10.97
C VAL A 235 -0.57 19.99 11.37
N ARG A 236 0.03 19.92 12.57
CA ARG A 236 0.99 20.92 13.06
C ARG A 236 2.42 20.70 12.59
N SER A 237 2.73 19.51 12.05
CA SER A 237 4.08 19.16 11.61
C SER A 237 4.53 20.00 10.43
N LYS A 238 5.81 20.30 10.39
CA LYS A 238 6.51 20.99 9.32
C LYS A 238 7.53 20.06 8.69
N ASP A 239 8.16 20.46 7.60
CA ASP A 239 9.15 19.65 6.89
C ASP A 239 10.31 19.21 7.81
N GLU A 240 10.74 20.09 8.74
CA GLU A 240 11.78 19.79 9.73
C GLU A 240 11.43 18.73 10.77
N ASP A 241 10.14 18.43 10.93
CA ASP A 241 9.64 17.39 11.85
C ASP A 241 9.61 16.00 11.18
N ILE A 242 9.85 15.94 9.87
CA ILE A 242 9.89 14.70 9.10
C ILE A 242 11.30 14.14 9.11
N ILE A 243 11.49 13.02 9.76
CA ILE A 243 12.82 12.40 9.90
C ILE A 243 12.81 10.96 9.40
N VAL A 244 13.97 10.47 8.99
CA VAL A 244 14.19 9.04 8.79
C VAL A 244 14.55 8.43 10.15
N ALA A 245 13.64 7.64 10.70
CA ALA A 245 13.89 6.93 11.96
C ALA A 245 14.83 5.75 11.71
N THR A 246 15.95 5.71 12.43
CA THR A 246 16.94 4.63 12.35
C THR A 246 16.88 3.69 13.56
N ASP A 247 16.11 4.06 14.57
CA ASP A 247 15.96 3.28 15.80
C ASP A 247 14.67 2.45 15.75
N PRO A 248 14.73 1.13 15.99
CA PRO A 248 13.59 0.23 15.85
C PRO A 248 12.57 0.39 16.99
N GLY A 249 11.89 1.52 17.03
CA GLY A 249 10.74 1.77 17.90
C GLY A 249 9.41 1.27 17.31
N SER A 250 9.44 0.60 16.17
CA SER A 250 8.25 0.12 15.47
C SER A 250 7.49 -0.93 16.29
N PRO A 251 6.16 -0.82 16.43
CA PRO A 251 5.32 -1.84 17.09
C PRO A 251 5.44 -3.23 16.47
N CYS A 252 5.88 -3.31 15.22
CA CYS A 252 6.10 -4.55 14.48
C CYS A 252 7.55 -5.03 14.54
N GLY A 253 8.44 -4.34 15.25
CA GLY A 253 9.87 -4.68 15.37
C GLY A 253 10.68 -4.49 14.09
N LEU A 254 10.19 -3.67 13.16
CA LEU A 254 10.87 -3.31 11.91
C LEU A 254 11.25 -1.82 11.95
N PRO A 255 12.40 -1.41 11.37
CA PRO A 255 12.81 -0.02 11.30
C PRO A 255 11.88 0.81 10.42
#